data_3ed6f5c54ee51b5a8ab7352a36ec40e3
#
_entry.id   3ed6f5c54ee51b5a8ab7352a36ec40e3
#
_cell.length_a   1.000
_cell.length_b   1.000
_cell.length_c   1.000
_cell.angle_alpha   90.00
_cell.angle_beta   90.00
_cell.angle_gamma   90.00
#
_symmetry.space_group_name_H-M   'P 1'
#
loop_
_entity.id
_entity.type
_entity.pdbx_description
1 polymer ?
#
loop_
_entity_poly.entity_id
_entity_poly.type
_entity_poly.pdbx_seq_one_letter_code
_entity_poly.pdbx_strand_id
1 'polypeptide(L)'
;AADDAGIYCLHVAEHHATPLNMVPVPGIYLGAVARATKRMRLGPLVYLLPLYSPLRLIEEICILDHLSYGRMEVGVGRGVSPFELKYHKIEHDDSREIFIDAFNCVSAGLTTDTLNYSGKHYQYENVPIALRPLQQPHPAFWYGSSNTIGSTWAGEHGMHFVSLGPTPFAKTNIDAFKQALAKRGGPAQPKAEFPGGTAIGVLRHIFVADTDEEAKRFAKPAMELHLAQLNWLRNMHGVTGLTSRLNVPRGATFEESVADGSVIAGTPQRVREEIERQVRELGVNYLLTYMFLGAMSLAEALRSLALFSTEVMPKLEHL
;
A
#
# COMPACT_ATOMS: atom_id res chain seq x y z
N ALA A 1 14.57 -8.03 -11.06
CA ALA A 1 14.52 -6.72 -11.73
C ALA A 1 14.34 -5.58 -10.72
N ALA A 2 13.21 -5.49 -9.98
CA ALA A 2 12.99 -4.37 -9.04
C ALA A 2 14.06 -4.29 -7.94
N ASP A 3 14.48 -5.43 -7.36
CA ASP A 3 15.58 -5.50 -6.38
C ASP A 3 16.91 -5.02 -6.98
N ASP A 4 17.19 -5.38 -8.24
CA ASP A 4 18.41 -4.96 -8.95
C ASP A 4 18.34 -3.47 -9.33
N ALA A 5 17.16 -2.96 -9.60
CA ALA A 5 16.88 -1.56 -9.92
C ALA A 5 16.95 -0.61 -8.71
N GLY A 6 17.16 -1.13 -7.48
CA GLY A 6 17.27 -0.31 -6.28
C GLY A 6 15.93 0.15 -5.71
N ILE A 7 14.82 -0.48 -6.09
CA ILE A 7 13.51 -0.19 -5.49
C ILE A 7 13.56 -0.52 -3.99
N TYR A 8 13.11 0.43 -3.16
CA TYR A 8 13.16 0.33 -1.71
C TYR A 8 12.29 -0.81 -1.16
N CYS A 9 11.03 -0.89 -1.59
CA CYS A 9 10.08 -1.86 -1.06
C CYS A 9 9.08 -2.33 -2.12
N LEU A 10 8.78 -3.62 -2.12
CA LEU A 10 7.63 -4.18 -2.83
C LEU A 10 6.45 -4.23 -1.87
N HIS A 11 5.40 -3.49 -2.19
CA HIS A 11 4.12 -3.60 -1.51
C HIS A 11 3.11 -4.37 -2.36
N VAL A 12 2.41 -5.32 -1.76
CA VAL A 12 1.33 -6.09 -2.41
C VAL A 12 -0.02 -5.73 -1.80
N ALA A 13 -0.98 -5.42 -2.67
CA ALA A 13 -2.37 -5.24 -2.24
C ALA A 13 -3.03 -6.61 -2.01
N GLU A 14 -4.04 -6.66 -1.15
CA GLU A 14 -4.89 -7.82 -0.93
C GLU A 14 -6.31 -7.52 -1.42
N HIS A 15 -6.79 -8.30 -2.38
CA HIS A 15 -8.15 -8.26 -2.90
C HIS A 15 -8.64 -9.67 -3.20
N HIS A 16 -9.91 -9.94 -2.92
CA HIS A 16 -10.49 -11.28 -3.02
C HIS A 16 -11.61 -11.35 -4.05
N ALA A 17 -11.69 -12.50 -4.75
CA ALA A 17 -12.75 -12.80 -5.71
C ALA A 17 -12.93 -11.71 -6.79
N THR A 18 -11.84 -11.10 -7.23
CA THR A 18 -11.84 -10.02 -8.23
C THR A 18 -10.61 -10.15 -9.14
N PRO A 19 -10.70 -9.78 -10.43
CA PRO A 19 -9.54 -9.71 -11.32
C PRO A 19 -8.61 -8.52 -11.03
N LEU A 20 -8.92 -7.68 -10.04
CA LEU A 20 -8.13 -6.50 -9.69
C LEU A 20 -6.73 -6.87 -9.23
N ASN A 21 -6.57 -8.02 -8.57
CA ASN A 21 -5.30 -8.45 -7.99
C ASN A 21 -5.10 -9.95 -8.17
N MET A 22 -3.87 -10.35 -8.50
CA MET A 22 -3.45 -11.75 -8.66
C MET A 22 -2.83 -12.34 -7.40
N VAL A 23 -2.79 -11.59 -6.29
CA VAL A 23 -2.17 -11.99 -5.01
C VAL A 23 -3.20 -11.90 -3.87
N PRO A 24 -4.22 -12.79 -3.87
CA PRO A 24 -5.25 -12.76 -2.81
C PRO A 24 -4.72 -13.24 -1.45
N VAL A 25 -3.55 -13.87 -1.40
CA VAL A 25 -2.90 -14.36 -0.17
C VAL A 25 -1.48 -13.80 -0.12
N PRO A 26 -1.30 -12.59 0.42
CA PRO A 26 -0.03 -11.88 0.41
C PRO A 26 1.14 -12.69 0.99
N GLY A 27 0.94 -13.39 2.11
CA GLY A 27 2.01 -14.10 2.78
C GLY A 27 2.67 -15.19 1.94
N ILE A 28 1.90 -15.94 1.15
CA ILE A 28 2.46 -16.97 0.24
C ILE A 28 3.34 -16.33 -0.82
N TYR A 29 2.86 -15.25 -1.45
CA TYR A 29 3.62 -14.54 -2.47
C TYR A 29 4.86 -13.86 -1.89
N LEU A 30 4.73 -13.19 -0.74
CA LEU A 30 5.83 -12.51 -0.06
C LEU A 30 6.91 -13.49 0.41
N GLY A 31 6.54 -14.71 0.82
CA GLY A 31 7.51 -15.77 1.11
C GLY A 31 8.39 -16.12 -0.11
N ALA A 32 7.81 -16.23 -1.30
CA ALA A 32 8.56 -16.44 -2.53
C ALA A 32 9.44 -15.23 -2.89
N VAL A 33 8.92 -14.01 -2.76
CA VAL A 33 9.67 -12.76 -2.99
C VAL A 33 10.84 -12.63 -2.02
N ALA A 34 10.65 -12.96 -0.75
CA ALA A 34 11.71 -12.92 0.26
C ALA A 34 12.94 -13.75 -0.13
N ARG A 35 12.71 -14.89 -0.78
CA ARG A 35 13.79 -15.78 -1.26
C ARG A 35 14.36 -15.35 -2.61
N ALA A 36 13.57 -14.67 -3.45
CA ALA A 36 13.99 -14.21 -4.78
C ALA A 36 14.74 -12.86 -4.75
N THR A 37 14.72 -12.14 -3.62
CA THR A 37 15.30 -10.80 -3.46
C THR A 37 16.30 -10.77 -2.31
N LYS A 38 17.20 -9.76 -2.32
CA LYS A 38 18.28 -9.64 -1.33
C LYS A 38 18.26 -8.32 -0.55
N ARG A 39 17.85 -7.23 -1.17
CA ARG A 39 17.93 -5.86 -0.63
C ARG A 39 16.57 -5.23 -0.43
N MET A 40 15.70 -5.35 -1.43
CA MET A 40 14.37 -4.75 -1.45
C MET A 40 13.56 -5.23 -0.23
N ARG A 41 13.00 -4.29 0.51
CA ARG A 41 12.01 -4.60 1.56
C ARG A 41 10.73 -5.12 0.91
N LEU A 42 9.88 -5.75 1.69
CA LEU A 42 8.67 -6.37 1.16
C LEU A 42 7.56 -6.40 2.24
N GLY A 43 6.33 -6.25 1.81
CA GLY A 43 5.19 -6.33 2.72
C GLY A 43 3.86 -6.17 2.01
N PRO A 44 2.77 -6.55 2.67
CA PRO A 44 1.45 -6.17 2.19
C PRO A 44 1.25 -4.65 2.35
N LEU A 45 0.49 -4.10 1.49
CA LEU A 45 -0.13 -2.80 1.70
C LEU A 45 -1.52 -2.86 1.07
N VAL A 46 -2.42 -3.56 1.77
CA VAL A 46 -2.37 -3.94 3.21
C VAL A 46 -2.80 -5.40 3.43
N TYR A 47 -2.55 -6.01 4.62
CA TYR A 47 -3.36 -7.10 5.13
C TYR A 47 -4.74 -6.58 5.52
N LEU A 48 -5.81 -7.24 5.08
CA LEU A 48 -7.19 -6.93 5.48
C LEU A 48 -7.49 -7.59 6.83
N LEU A 49 -7.10 -6.95 7.93
CA LEU A 49 -7.12 -7.57 9.27
C LEU A 49 -8.44 -8.24 9.66
N PRO A 50 -9.63 -7.73 9.27
CA PRO A 50 -10.88 -8.42 9.57
C PRO A 50 -10.98 -9.84 9.00
N LEU A 51 -10.18 -10.18 7.99
CA LEU A 51 -10.20 -11.50 7.35
C LEU A 51 -9.26 -12.51 8.03
N TYR A 52 -8.46 -12.08 9.02
CA TYR A 52 -7.41 -12.89 9.64
C TYR A 52 -7.73 -13.28 11.08
N SER A 53 -7.29 -14.48 11.46
CA SER A 53 -7.06 -14.79 12.87
C SER A 53 -5.80 -14.09 13.35
N PRO A 54 -5.86 -13.23 14.39
CA PRO A 54 -4.68 -12.49 14.87
C PRO A 54 -3.49 -13.36 15.20
N LEU A 55 -3.68 -14.50 15.88
CA LEU A 55 -2.59 -15.40 16.23
C LEU A 55 -1.87 -15.94 14.98
N ARG A 56 -2.62 -16.40 13.99
CA ARG A 56 -2.03 -16.87 12.72
C ARG A 56 -1.29 -15.77 11.98
N LEU A 57 -1.81 -14.54 12.03
CA LEU A 57 -1.16 -13.41 11.37
C LEU A 57 0.14 -13.01 12.09
N ILE A 58 0.18 -13.08 13.43
CA ILE A 58 1.41 -12.87 14.21
C ILE A 58 2.48 -13.87 13.76
N GLU A 59 2.14 -15.15 13.68
CA GLU A 59 3.04 -16.20 13.24
C GLU A 59 3.53 -15.99 11.79
N GLU A 60 2.63 -15.63 10.89
CA GLU A 60 2.95 -15.33 9.48
C GLU A 60 3.92 -14.14 9.36
N ILE A 61 3.66 -13.05 10.07
CA ILE A 61 4.54 -11.87 10.10
C ILE A 61 5.94 -12.26 10.60
N CYS A 62 6.02 -13.02 11.68
CA CYS A 62 7.30 -13.47 12.24
C CYS A 62 8.08 -14.36 11.26
N ILE A 63 7.42 -15.34 10.62
CA ILE A 63 8.06 -16.20 9.63
C ILE A 63 8.56 -15.39 8.43
N LEU A 64 7.76 -14.47 7.89
CA LEU A 64 8.14 -13.62 6.77
C LEU A 64 9.31 -12.70 7.11
N ASP A 65 9.34 -12.18 8.34
CA ASP A 65 10.45 -11.35 8.82
C ASP A 65 11.77 -12.15 8.86
N HIS A 66 11.74 -13.38 9.34
CA HIS A 66 12.91 -14.29 9.31
C HIS A 66 13.30 -14.69 7.87
N LEU A 67 12.34 -15.09 7.03
CA LEU A 67 12.60 -15.45 5.63
C LEU A 67 13.21 -14.31 4.81
N SER A 68 12.85 -13.08 5.15
CA SER A 68 13.35 -11.87 4.50
C SER A 68 14.61 -11.28 5.17
N TYR A 69 15.10 -11.87 6.28
CA TYR A 69 16.22 -11.35 7.06
C TYR A 69 15.97 -9.90 7.53
N GLY A 70 14.79 -9.63 8.12
CA GLY A 70 14.43 -8.32 8.68
C GLY A 70 14.03 -7.27 7.63
N ARG A 71 13.62 -7.69 6.43
CA ARG A 71 13.13 -6.78 5.37
C ARG A 71 11.60 -6.68 5.32
N MET A 72 10.87 -7.35 6.22
CA MET A 72 9.41 -7.30 6.27
C MET A 72 8.91 -5.91 6.68
N GLU A 73 7.86 -5.45 6.02
CA GLU A 73 7.02 -4.30 6.37
C GLU A 73 5.58 -4.80 6.56
N VAL A 74 4.82 -4.21 7.48
CA VAL A 74 3.47 -4.71 7.80
C VAL A 74 2.43 -3.64 7.53
N GLY A 75 1.89 -3.63 6.33
CA GLY A 75 0.73 -2.80 6.02
C GLY A 75 -0.55 -3.44 6.55
N VAL A 76 -1.38 -2.64 7.22
CA VAL A 76 -2.65 -3.08 7.81
C VAL A 76 -3.81 -2.24 7.28
N GLY A 77 -4.97 -2.85 7.10
CA GLY A 77 -6.16 -2.17 6.62
C GLY A 77 -7.46 -2.87 6.99
N ARG A 78 -8.54 -2.11 6.89
CA ARG A 78 -9.89 -2.59 7.22
C ARG A 78 -10.53 -3.39 6.07
N GLY A 79 -10.11 -3.12 4.85
CA GLY A 79 -10.86 -3.48 3.65
C GLY A 79 -11.86 -2.39 3.25
N VAL A 80 -11.95 -2.16 1.95
CA VAL A 80 -12.81 -1.09 1.38
C VAL A 80 -14.01 -1.64 0.62
N SER A 81 -13.94 -2.91 0.18
CA SER A 81 -14.98 -3.55 -0.61
C SER A 81 -15.99 -4.26 0.30
N PRO A 82 -17.24 -3.80 0.36
CA PRO A 82 -18.27 -4.49 1.14
C PRO A 82 -18.56 -5.89 0.58
N PHE A 83 -18.31 -6.12 -0.70
CA PHE A 83 -18.49 -7.42 -1.34
C PHE A 83 -17.44 -8.43 -0.87
N GLU A 84 -16.17 -8.03 -0.85
CA GLU A 84 -15.08 -8.87 -0.36
C GLU A 84 -15.30 -9.25 1.11
N LEU A 85 -15.64 -8.29 1.96
CA LEU A 85 -15.98 -8.54 3.38
C LEU A 85 -17.15 -9.54 3.51
N LYS A 86 -18.21 -9.35 2.71
CA LYS A 86 -19.39 -10.22 2.74
C LYS A 86 -19.06 -11.67 2.33
N TYR A 87 -18.17 -11.89 1.37
CA TYR A 87 -17.73 -13.25 1.02
C TYR A 87 -17.05 -13.96 2.18
N HIS A 88 -16.42 -13.22 3.07
CA HIS A 88 -15.83 -13.70 4.32
C HIS A 88 -16.78 -13.61 5.53
N LYS A 89 -18.10 -13.38 5.29
CA LYS A 89 -19.14 -13.31 6.32
C LYS A 89 -18.94 -12.19 7.34
N ILE A 90 -18.34 -11.09 6.91
CA ILE A 90 -18.14 -9.90 7.72
C ILE A 90 -19.05 -8.80 7.18
N GLU A 91 -19.90 -8.28 8.08
CA GLU A 91 -20.73 -7.13 7.75
C GLU A 91 -19.85 -5.87 7.69
N HIS A 92 -20.13 -5.05 6.69
CA HIS A 92 -19.29 -3.86 6.44
C HIS A 92 -19.26 -2.91 7.65
N ASP A 93 -20.38 -2.76 8.36
CA ASP A 93 -20.49 -1.84 9.50
C ASP A 93 -19.68 -2.32 10.70
N ASP A 94 -19.53 -3.63 10.88
CA ASP A 94 -18.73 -4.24 11.94
C ASP A 94 -17.22 -4.21 11.63
N SER A 95 -16.86 -4.09 10.35
CA SER A 95 -15.49 -4.26 9.89
C SER A 95 -14.49 -3.29 10.53
N ARG A 96 -14.94 -2.09 10.93
CA ARG A 96 -14.05 -1.12 11.60
C ARG A 96 -13.70 -1.57 13.01
N GLU A 97 -14.67 -2.06 13.75
CA GLU A 97 -14.47 -2.52 15.10
C GLU A 97 -13.59 -3.77 15.12
N ILE A 98 -13.87 -4.73 14.24
CA ILE A 98 -13.07 -5.95 14.05
C ILE A 98 -11.63 -5.58 13.67
N PHE A 99 -11.44 -4.60 12.76
CA PHE A 99 -10.12 -4.12 12.36
C PHE A 99 -9.31 -3.56 13.56
N ILE A 100 -9.94 -2.71 14.38
CA ILE A 100 -9.28 -2.10 15.53
C ILE A 100 -8.90 -3.18 16.55
N ASP A 101 -9.81 -4.10 16.84
CA ASP A 101 -9.57 -5.18 17.79
C ASP A 101 -8.47 -6.13 17.31
N ALA A 102 -8.49 -6.52 16.03
CA ALA A 102 -7.44 -7.33 15.41
C ALA A 102 -6.07 -6.61 15.44
N PHE A 103 -6.03 -5.32 15.10
CA PHE A 103 -4.80 -4.54 15.13
C PHE A 103 -4.19 -4.49 16.54
N ASN A 104 -5.00 -4.21 17.56
CA ASN A 104 -4.55 -4.18 18.94
C ASN A 104 -4.01 -5.55 19.39
N CYS A 105 -4.71 -6.62 19.03
CA CYS A 105 -4.29 -7.99 19.35
C CYS A 105 -2.96 -8.36 18.65
N VAL A 106 -2.83 -8.07 17.35
CA VAL A 106 -1.59 -8.33 16.60
C VAL A 106 -0.42 -7.51 17.16
N SER A 107 -0.63 -6.24 17.43
CA SER A 107 0.41 -5.36 18.02
C SER A 107 0.89 -5.89 19.38
N ALA A 108 -0.04 -6.32 20.25
CA ALA A 108 0.29 -6.92 21.53
C ALA A 108 1.10 -8.22 21.35
N GLY A 109 0.64 -9.12 20.47
CA GLY A 109 1.30 -10.40 20.24
C GLY A 109 2.69 -10.29 19.64
N LEU A 110 2.96 -9.29 18.80
CA LEU A 110 4.30 -9.07 18.23
C LEU A 110 5.32 -8.57 19.26
N THR A 111 4.88 -8.11 20.44
CA THR A 111 5.74 -7.49 21.47
C THR A 111 5.80 -8.27 22.79
N THR A 112 5.14 -9.43 22.90
CA THR A 112 5.09 -10.22 24.13
C THR A 112 5.53 -11.66 23.92
N ASP A 113 6.05 -12.34 24.94
CA ASP A 113 6.36 -13.76 24.92
C ASP A 113 5.13 -14.63 25.25
N THR A 114 4.13 -14.03 25.88
CA THR A 114 2.87 -14.69 26.21
C THR A 114 1.73 -13.73 25.92
N LEU A 115 0.89 -14.07 24.98
CA LEU A 115 -0.26 -13.27 24.60
C LEU A 115 -1.41 -13.47 25.60
N ASN A 116 -1.73 -12.42 26.31
CA ASN A 116 -2.96 -12.26 27.05
C ASN A 116 -3.70 -11.06 26.43
N TYR A 117 -4.85 -11.31 25.83
CA TYR A 117 -5.62 -10.27 25.16
C TYR A 117 -7.12 -10.51 25.37
N SER A 118 -7.84 -9.46 25.76
CA SER A 118 -9.29 -9.49 25.98
C SER A 118 -9.93 -8.34 25.23
N GLY A 119 -10.24 -8.58 23.96
CA GLY A 119 -11.00 -7.68 23.11
C GLY A 119 -12.44 -8.12 22.97
N LYS A 120 -13.21 -7.41 22.15
CA LYS A 120 -14.61 -7.76 21.86
C LYS A 120 -14.72 -8.97 20.93
N HIS A 121 -13.85 -9.05 19.91
CA HIS A 121 -13.89 -10.09 18.88
C HIS A 121 -12.82 -11.16 19.09
N TYR A 122 -11.72 -10.84 19.79
CA TYR A 122 -10.61 -11.76 20.02
C TYR A 122 -10.26 -11.84 21.49
N GLN A 123 -10.09 -13.10 21.97
CA GLN A 123 -9.72 -13.37 23.36
C GLN A 123 -8.64 -14.45 23.35
N TYR A 124 -7.52 -14.19 24.03
CA TYR A 124 -6.41 -15.11 24.18
C TYR A 124 -5.94 -15.07 25.64
N GLU A 125 -5.73 -16.23 26.22
CA GLU A 125 -5.27 -16.40 27.59
C GLU A 125 -4.03 -17.31 27.63
N ASN A 126 -2.94 -16.80 28.15
CA ASN A 126 -1.68 -17.54 28.33
C ASN A 126 -1.14 -18.25 27.06
N VAL A 127 -1.33 -17.63 25.88
CA VAL A 127 -0.87 -18.20 24.61
C VAL A 127 0.61 -17.88 24.40
N PRO A 128 1.51 -18.90 24.36
CA PRO A 128 2.93 -18.63 24.15
C PRO A 128 3.19 -18.17 22.71
N ILE A 129 3.95 -17.09 22.54
CA ILE A 129 4.46 -16.60 21.25
C ILE A 129 5.88 -17.12 21.10
N ALA A 130 6.00 -18.37 20.62
CA ALA A 130 7.29 -19.05 20.51
C ALA A 130 8.19 -18.49 19.40
N LEU A 131 7.61 -17.96 18.31
CA LEU A 131 8.33 -17.32 17.23
C LEU A 131 8.18 -15.80 17.34
N ARG A 132 9.32 -15.12 17.54
CA ARG A 132 9.40 -13.66 17.63
C ARG A 132 9.85 -13.06 16.31
N PRO A 133 9.48 -11.81 15.99
CA PRO A 133 10.04 -11.13 14.82
C PRO A 133 11.54 -10.89 15.00
N LEU A 134 12.26 -10.89 13.88
CA LEU A 134 13.68 -10.54 13.83
C LEU A 134 13.91 -9.05 14.08
N GLN A 135 13.04 -8.20 13.51
CA GLN A 135 13.04 -6.76 13.74
C GLN A 135 12.46 -6.45 15.12
N GLN A 136 13.07 -5.49 15.84
CA GLN A 136 12.66 -5.11 17.20
C GLN A 136 12.12 -3.67 17.23
N PRO A 137 11.01 -3.44 17.93
CA PRO A 137 10.15 -4.41 18.66
C PRO A 137 9.36 -5.33 17.74
N HIS A 138 9.11 -4.96 16.49
CA HIS A 138 8.47 -5.70 15.40
C HIS A 138 8.69 -4.97 14.07
N PRO A 139 8.38 -5.57 12.89
CA PRO A 139 8.38 -4.86 11.61
C PRO A 139 7.49 -3.61 11.65
N ALA A 140 7.90 -2.54 10.98
CA ALA A 140 7.17 -1.28 11.02
C ALA A 140 5.77 -1.41 10.39
N PHE A 141 4.79 -0.77 11.02
CA PHE A 141 3.43 -0.71 10.50
C PHE A 141 3.25 0.38 9.44
N TRP A 142 2.50 0.03 8.40
CA TRP A 142 2.11 0.91 7.30
C TRP A 142 0.58 0.98 7.17
N TYR A 143 0.10 2.11 6.71
CA TYR A 143 -1.32 2.30 6.44
C TYR A 143 -1.55 3.04 5.12
N GLY A 144 -2.47 2.52 4.31
CA GLY A 144 -2.93 3.18 3.08
C GLY A 144 -4.34 3.75 3.26
N SER A 145 -4.57 5.03 2.93
CA SER A 145 -5.89 5.63 3.05
C SER A 145 -6.23 6.58 1.91
N SER A 146 -7.52 6.60 1.53
CA SER A 146 -8.12 7.57 0.61
C SER A 146 -9.05 8.57 1.32
N ASN A 147 -9.03 8.65 2.67
CA ASN A 147 -9.87 9.55 3.44
C ASN A 147 -9.18 10.01 4.73
N THR A 148 -9.63 11.15 5.26
CA THR A 148 -9.03 11.79 6.43
C THR A 148 -9.19 10.99 7.72
N ILE A 149 -10.26 10.20 7.88
CA ILE A 149 -10.48 9.38 9.09
C ILE A 149 -9.37 8.33 9.23
N GLY A 150 -9.09 7.59 8.17
CA GLY A 150 -8.00 6.61 8.15
C GLY A 150 -6.62 7.25 8.26
N SER A 151 -6.43 8.40 7.61
CA SER A 151 -5.17 9.14 7.66
C SER A 151 -4.88 9.66 9.07
N THR A 152 -5.87 10.23 9.74
CA THR A 152 -5.75 10.67 11.15
C THR A 152 -5.43 9.49 12.06
N TRP A 153 -6.16 8.38 11.91
CA TRP A 153 -5.91 7.16 12.70
C TRP A 153 -4.47 6.64 12.53
N ALA A 154 -3.97 6.61 11.30
CA ALA A 154 -2.59 6.20 11.03
C ALA A 154 -1.55 7.13 11.71
N GLY A 155 -1.79 8.44 11.67
CA GLY A 155 -0.95 9.44 12.34
C GLY A 155 -0.97 9.29 13.86
N GLU A 156 -2.14 9.08 14.48
CA GLU A 156 -2.30 8.82 15.91
C GLU A 156 -1.55 7.55 16.37
N HIS A 157 -1.40 6.56 15.48
CA HIS A 157 -0.66 5.33 15.76
C HIS A 157 0.82 5.41 15.34
N GLY A 158 1.26 6.53 14.77
CA GLY A 158 2.66 6.74 14.37
C GLY A 158 3.16 5.80 13.28
N MET A 159 2.30 5.41 12.36
CA MET A 159 2.61 4.49 11.26
C MET A 159 3.31 5.19 10.11
N HIS A 160 3.95 4.42 9.22
CA HIS A 160 4.24 4.88 7.86
C HIS A 160 2.94 4.98 7.07
N PHE A 161 2.86 5.94 6.15
CA PHE A 161 1.58 6.27 5.52
C PHE A 161 1.71 6.47 4.01
N VAL A 162 0.70 5.98 3.28
CA VAL A 162 0.53 6.27 1.85
C VAL A 162 -0.88 6.77 1.59
N SER A 163 -0.99 7.98 1.02
CA SER A 163 -2.26 8.49 0.54
C SER A 163 -2.60 7.91 -0.83
N LEU A 164 -3.85 7.52 -0.99
CA LEU A 164 -4.41 6.98 -2.23
C LEU A 164 -5.30 8.05 -2.91
N GLY A 165 -5.39 7.98 -4.24
CA GLY A 165 -6.29 8.82 -5.03
C GLY A 165 -5.64 10.08 -5.62
N PRO A 166 -6.45 10.91 -6.30
CA PRO A 166 -6.03 12.12 -6.99
C PRO A 166 -5.30 13.13 -6.11
N THR A 167 -4.47 13.97 -6.71
CA THR A 167 -3.61 14.93 -6.00
C THR A 167 -4.35 15.83 -5.00
N PRO A 168 -5.52 16.44 -5.30
CA PRO A 168 -6.23 17.28 -4.32
C PRO A 168 -6.66 16.50 -3.06
N PHE A 169 -7.17 15.28 -3.23
CA PHE A 169 -7.56 14.41 -2.12
C PHE A 169 -6.35 13.89 -1.34
N ALA A 170 -5.26 13.55 -2.06
CA ALA A 170 -4.01 13.13 -1.44
C ALA A 170 -3.46 14.20 -0.51
N LYS A 171 -3.48 15.48 -0.92
CA LYS A 171 -3.05 16.62 -0.11
C LYS A 171 -3.81 16.70 1.21
N THR A 172 -5.15 16.66 1.15
CA THR A 172 -6.00 16.70 2.35
C THR A 172 -5.71 15.53 3.31
N ASN A 173 -5.53 14.33 2.77
CA ASN A 173 -5.22 13.13 3.56
C ASN A 173 -3.84 13.20 4.21
N ILE A 174 -2.84 13.67 3.48
CA ILE A 174 -1.47 13.83 3.97
C ILE A 174 -1.41 14.90 5.07
N ASP A 175 -2.13 16.00 4.91
CA ASP A 175 -2.18 17.06 5.92
C ASP A 175 -2.85 16.56 7.21
N ALA A 176 -3.95 15.82 7.13
CA ALA A 176 -4.60 15.20 8.28
C ALA A 176 -3.67 14.20 8.99
N PHE A 177 -2.94 13.37 8.22
CA PHE A 177 -1.94 12.46 8.76
C PHE A 177 -0.83 13.20 9.50
N LYS A 178 -0.23 14.22 8.88
CA LYS A 178 0.87 15.02 9.46
C LYS A 178 0.46 15.70 10.76
N GLN A 179 -0.75 16.26 10.80
CA GLN A 179 -1.30 16.90 12.03
C GLN A 179 -1.44 15.89 13.17
N ALA A 180 -2.01 14.72 12.89
CA ALA A 180 -2.18 13.66 13.89
C ALA A 180 -0.83 13.11 14.37
N LEU A 181 0.12 12.87 13.45
CA LEU A 181 1.47 12.43 13.77
C LEU A 181 2.23 13.44 14.64
N ALA A 182 2.14 14.72 14.32
CA ALA A 182 2.76 15.80 15.11
C ALA A 182 2.16 15.88 16.51
N LYS A 183 0.83 15.76 16.63
CA LYS A 183 0.13 15.72 17.93
C LYS A 183 0.54 14.53 18.79
N ARG A 184 0.81 13.38 18.14
CA ARG A 184 1.35 12.19 18.82
C ARG A 184 2.79 12.38 19.31
N GLY A 185 3.57 13.24 18.68
CA GLY A 185 5.00 13.44 18.99
C GLY A 185 5.95 12.66 18.07
N GLY A 186 5.48 12.19 16.90
CA GLY A 186 6.28 11.50 15.88
C GLY A 186 5.95 10.03 15.70
N PRO A 187 6.74 9.31 14.86
CA PRO A 187 6.48 7.91 14.53
C PRO A 187 6.66 6.96 15.73
N ALA A 188 5.93 5.85 15.69
CA ALA A 188 6.08 4.78 16.69
C ALA A 188 7.41 4.01 16.49
N GLN A 189 7.82 3.85 15.25
CA GLN A 189 9.05 3.18 14.86
C GLN A 189 9.79 4.03 13.82
N PRO A 190 10.63 4.97 14.25
CA PRO A 190 11.36 5.84 13.34
C PRO A 190 12.36 5.04 12.50
N LYS A 191 12.39 5.34 11.21
CA LYS A 191 13.36 4.80 10.26
C LYS A 191 14.28 5.93 9.77
N ALA A 192 15.59 5.73 9.91
CA ALA A 192 16.59 6.74 9.61
C ALA A 192 16.63 7.16 8.13
N GLU A 193 16.20 6.31 7.23
CA GLU A 193 16.12 6.57 5.80
C GLU A 193 15.03 7.57 5.40
N PHE A 194 14.09 7.88 6.30
CA PHE A 194 13.04 8.86 6.01
C PHE A 194 13.22 10.14 6.83
N PRO A 195 13.12 11.33 6.22
CA PRO A 195 13.07 12.59 6.95
C PRO A 195 12.00 12.57 8.04
N GLY A 196 12.37 12.93 9.28
CA GLY A 196 11.46 12.82 10.43
C GLY A 196 11.12 11.40 10.87
N GLY A 197 11.83 10.39 10.35
CA GLY A 197 11.67 8.98 10.73
C GLY A 197 10.44 8.28 10.14
N THR A 198 9.64 8.95 9.29
CA THR A 198 8.37 8.42 8.78
C THR A 198 8.29 8.52 7.27
N ALA A 199 7.97 7.42 6.60
CA ALA A 199 7.54 7.48 5.20
C ALA A 199 6.16 8.14 5.13
N ILE A 200 6.06 9.20 4.36
CA ILE A 200 4.82 9.90 4.03
C ILE A 200 4.68 9.87 2.52
N GLY A 201 3.81 9.02 2.01
CA GLY A 201 3.77 8.67 0.60
C GLY A 201 2.50 9.02 -0.12
N VAL A 202 2.58 8.88 -1.43
CA VAL A 202 1.45 8.94 -2.35
C VAL A 202 1.56 7.82 -3.39
N LEU A 203 0.41 7.23 -3.74
CA LEU A 203 0.32 6.21 -4.79
C LEU A 203 0.17 6.85 -6.17
N ARG A 204 0.99 6.43 -7.14
CA ARG A 204 0.90 6.84 -8.54
C ARG A 204 1.09 5.67 -9.51
N HIS A 205 0.39 5.74 -10.64
CA HIS A 205 0.61 4.84 -11.77
C HIS A 205 1.63 5.47 -12.68
N ILE A 206 2.80 4.84 -12.87
CA ILE A 206 3.92 5.45 -13.58
C ILE A 206 4.29 4.62 -14.82
N PHE A 207 4.36 5.30 -15.95
CA PHE A 207 4.66 4.71 -17.25
C PHE A 207 5.75 5.54 -17.95
N VAL A 208 6.94 4.96 -18.11
CA VAL A 208 8.09 5.64 -18.71
C VAL A 208 8.44 5.00 -20.04
N ALA A 209 8.62 5.82 -21.09
CA ALA A 209 9.04 5.38 -22.40
C ALA A 209 9.99 6.40 -23.05
N ASP A 210 10.55 6.07 -24.20
CA ASP A 210 11.46 6.96 -24.93
C ASP A 210 10.74 8.18 -25.51
N THR A 211 9.42 8.08 -25.78
CA THR A 211 8.55 9.19 -26.20
C THR A 211 7.22 9.21 -25.42
N ASP A 212 6.57 10.37 -25.40
CA ASP A 212 5.25 10.55 -24.76
C ASP A 212 4.17 9.71 -25.48
N GLU A 213 4.25 9.61 -26.81
CA GLU A 213 3.34 8.81 -27.63
C GLU A 213 3.46 7.33 -27.31
N GLU A 214 4.68 6.84 -27.17
CA GLU A 214 4.94 5.45 -26.79
C GLU A 214 4.43 5.17 -25.37
N ALA A 215 4.73 6.02 -24.40
CA ALA A 215 4.21 5.88 -23.04
C ALA A 215 2.68 5.80 -23.04
N LYS A 216 2.00 6.71 -23.74
CA LYS A 216 0.54 6.72 -23.86
C LYS A 216 0.00 5.45 -24.53
N ARG A 217 0.70 4.92 -25.54
CA ARG A 217 0.27 3.74 -26.31
C ARG A 217 0.03 2.51 -25.44
N PHE A 218 0.87 2.26 -24.44
CA PHE A 218 0.69 1.13 -23.52
C PHE A 218 0.01 1.53 -22.18
N ALA A 219 0.21 2.75 -21.70
CA ALA A 219 -0.40 3.21 -20.45
C ALA A 219 -1.92 3.33 -20.53
N LYS A 220 -2.46 3.84 -21.64
CA LYS A 220 -3.91 4.05 -21.79
C LYS A 220 -4.70 2.74 -21.70
N PRO A 221 -4.45 1.70 -22.50
CA PRO A 221 -5.18 0.44 -22.38
C PRO A 221 -4.93 -0.26 -21.04
N ALA A 222 -3.73 -0.11 -20.44
CA ALA A 222 -3.44 -0.66 -19.11
C ALA A 222 -4.29 -0.01 -18.02
N MET A 223 -4.42 1.30 -18.02
CA MET A 223 -5.26 2.04 -17.08
C MET A 223 -6.76 1.78 -17.30
N GLU A 224 -7.22 1.74 -18.54
CA GLU A 224 -8.61 1.44 -18.85
C GLU A 224 -9.02 0.05 -18.32
N LEU A 225 -8.17 -0.96 -18.52
CA LEU A 225 -8.40 -2.29 -17.96
C LEU A 225 -8.33 -2.28 -16.42
N HIS A 226 -7.37 -1.59 -15.84
CA HIS A 226 -7.26 -1.47 -14.38
C HIS A 226 -8.50 -0.82 -13.77
N LEU A 227 -9.01 0.26 -14.35
CA LEU A 227 -10.25 0.92 -13.91
C LEU A 227 -11.47 0.00 -14.05
N ALA A 228 -11.55 -0.79 -15.12
CA ALA A 228 -12.59 -1.80 -15.29
C ALA A 228 -12.52 -2.88 -14.19
N GLN A 229 -11.32 -3.37 -13.88
CA GLN A 229 -11.08 -4.35 -12.82
C GLN A 229 -11.40 -3.78 -11.44
N LEU A 230 -11.05 -2.54 -11.17
CA LEU A 230 -11.37 -1.83 -9.92
C LEU A 230 -12.89 -1.74 -9.68
N ASN A 231 -13.67 -1.60 -10.74
CA ASN A 231 -15.13 -1.54 -10.68
C ASN A 231 -15.82 -2.90 -10.90
N TRP A 232 -15.06 -3.97 -11.10
CA TRP A 232 -15.60 -5.28 -11.53
C TRP A 232 -16.64 -5.83 -10.55
N LEU A 233 -16.34 -5.90 -9.25
CA LEU A 233 -17.28 -6.38 -8.22
C LEU A 233 -18.55 -5.51 -8.15
N ARG A 234 -18.40 -4.19 -8.24
CA ARG A 234 -19.53 -3.26 -8.24
C ARG A 234 -20.45 -3.53 -9.44
N ASN A 235 -19.86 -3.67 -10.63
CA ASN A 235 -20.60 -3.97 -11.84
C ASN A 235 -21.32 -5.31 -11.75
N MET A 236 -20.65 -6.35 -11.24
CA MET A 236 -21.21 -7.68 -11.06
C MET A 236 -22.42 -7.67 -10.09
N HIS A 237 -22.38 -6.82 -9.07
CA HIS A 237 -23.46 -6.68 -8.10
C HIS A 237 -24.48 -5.57 -8.44
N GLY A 238 -24.45 -5.03 -9.66
CA GLY A 238 -25.42 -4.03 -10.12
C GLY A 238 -25.34 -2.68 -9.38
N VAL A 239 -24.24 -2.39 -8.69
CA VAL A 239 -24.09 -1.12 -7.98
C VAL A 239 -23.75 -0.02 -8.99
N THR A 240 -24.73 0.83 -9.26
CA THR A 240 -24.60 2.00 -10.13
C THR A 240 -24.40 3.25 -9.29
N GLY A 241 -23.40 4.06 -9.63
CA GLY A 241 -23.14 5.34 -8.96
C GLY A 241 -21.79 5.39 -8.25
N LEU A 242 -21.40 6.62 -7.89
CA LEU A 242 -20.21 6.91 -7.12
C LEU A 242 -20.40 6.44 -5.67
N THR A 243 -19.91 5.27 -5.32
CA THR A 243 -19.66 4.97 -3.91
C THR A 243 -18.28 5.51 -3.58
N SER A 244 -18.23 6.61 -2.89
CA SER A 244 -17.10 7.50 -2.65
C SER A 244 -15.89 6.90 -1.91
N ARG A 245 -15.82 5.60 -1.72
CA ARG A 245 -14.80 4.99 -0.85
C ARG A 245 -13.43 4.83 -1.47
N LEU A 246 -13.33 4.92 -2.81
CA LEU A 246 -12.03 4.94 -3.49
C LEU A 246 -11.73 6.32 -4.10
N ASN A 247 -12.63 7.30 -3.97
CA ASN A 247 -12.52 8.65 -4.56
C ASN A 247 -12.18 8.65 -6.07
N VAL A 248 -12.37 7.51 -6.73
CA VAL A 248 -12.23 7.38 -8.17
C VAL A 248 -13.62 7.39 -8.76
N PRO A 249 -13.98 8.40 -9.55
CA PRO A 249 -15.24 8.43 -10.27
C PRO A 249 -15.39 7.18 -11.12
N ARG A 250 -16.55 6.54 -11.06
CA ARG A 250 -16.86 5.44 -11.99
C ARG A 250 -16.83 5.98 -13.42
N GLY A 251 -16.01 5.40 -14.26
CA GLY A 251 -15.82 5.85 -15.64
C GLY A 251 -14.73 6.90 -15.82
N ALA A 252 -13.86 7.12 -14.82
CA ALA A 252 -12.68 7.94 -15.04
C ALA A 252 -11.88 7.42 -16.22
N THR A 253 -11.42 8.33 -17.06
CA THR A 253 -10.63 8.03 -18.24
C THR A 253 -9.12 8.10 -17.92
N PHE A 254 -8.29 7.60 -18.84
CA PHE A 254 -6.85 7.80 -18.76
C PHE A 254 -6.48 9.28 -18.72
N GLU A 255 -7.12 10.09 -19.58
CA GLU A 255 -6.88 11.54 -19.68
C GLU A 255 -7.25 12.27 -18.38
N GLU A 256 -8.35 11.92 -17.75
CA GLU A 256 -8.76 12.46 -16.44
C GLU A 256 -7.76 12.04 -15.34
N SER A 257 -7.29 10.79 -15.35
CA SER A 257 -6.31 10.30 -14.39
C SER A 257 -4.93 10.96 -14.54
N VAL A 258 -4.55 11.37 -15.76
CA VAL A 258 -3.36 12.20 -15.99
C VAL A 258 -3.59 13.61 -15.47
N ALA A 259 -4.77 14.20 -15.74
CA ALA A 259 -5.08 15.55 -15.34
C ALA A 259 -5.18 15.73 -13.81
N ASP A 260 -5.66 14.71 -13.09
CA ASP A 260 -5.76 14.71 -11.63
C ASP A 260 -4.48 14.28 -10.91
N GLY A 261 -3.43 13.93 -11.66
CA GLY A 261 -2.11 13.56 -11.16
C GLY A 261 -1.97 12.13 -10.63
N SER A 262 -2.99 11.28 -10.75
CA SER A 262 -2.90 9.87 -10.33
C SER A 262 -2.12 8.99 -11.33
N VAL A 263 -2.03 9.42 -12.59
CA VAL A 263 -1.23 8.79 -13.64
C VAL A 263 -0.15 9.75 -14.11
N ILE A 264 1.08 9.24 -14.17
CA ILE A 264 2.25 9.95 -14.71
C ILE A 264 2.80 9.10 -15.86
N ALA A 265 2.70 9.62 -17.09
CA ALA A 265 3.14 8.91 -18.30
C ALA A 265 3.90 9.83 -19.24
N GLY A 266 5.03 9.37 -19.77
CA GLY A 266 5.84 10.12 -20.71
C GLY A 266 7.31 9.74 -20.72
N THR A 267 8.13 10.65 -21.27
CA THR A 267 9.58 10.54 -21.26
C THR A 267 10.14 10.61 -19.83
N PRO A 268 11.38 10.12 -19.60
CA PRO A 268 12.02 10.25 -18.28
C PRO A 268 12.05 11.68 -17.74
N GLN A 269 12.26 12.67 -18.61
CA GLN A 269 12.25 14.08 -18.23
C GLN A 269 10.85 14.50 -17.72
N ARG A 270 9.80 14.23 -18.50
CA ARG A 270 8.43 14.58 -18.14
C ARG A 270 7.98 13.90 -16.84
N VAL A 271 8.29 12.62 -16.70
CA VAL A 271 7.95 11.85 -15.48
C VAL A 271 8.67 12.45 -14.27
N ARG A 272 9.95 12.79 -14.38
CA ARG A 272 10.70 13.43 -13.32
C ARG A 272 10.09 14.77 -12.92
N GLU A 273 9.85 15.66 -13.87
CA GLU A 273 9.29 17.00 -13.63
C GLU A 273 7.93 16.92 -12.91
N GLU A 274 7.10 15.99 -13.30
CA GLU A 274 5.80 15.79 -12.66
C GLU A 274 5.91 15.21 -11.24
N ILE A 275 6.83 14.27 -11.02
CA ILE A 275 7.13 13.75 -9.66
C ILE A 275 7.66 14.89 -8.78
N GLU A 276 8.63 15.67 -9.24
CA GLU A 276 9.17 16.82 -8.49
C GLU A 276 8.08 17.82 -8.12
N ARG A 277 7.19 18.14 -9.06
CA ARG A 277 6.04 19.01 -8.80
C ARG A 277 5.16 18.47 -7.68
N GLN A 278 4.78 17.19 -7.76
CA GLN A 278 3.91 16.54 -6.78
C GLN A 278 4.59 16.38 -5.41
N VAL A 279 5.86 16.03 -5.36
CA VAL A 279 6.62 15.94 -4.10
C VAL A 279 6.61 17.29 -3.38
N ARG A 280 6.86 18.40 -4.10
CA ARG A 280 6.84 19.76 -3.51
C ARG A 280 5.42 20.17 -3.08
N GLU A 281 4.40 19.89 -3.91
CA GLU A 281 3.00 20.24 -3.61
C GLU A 281 2.45 19.46 -2.41
N LEU A 282 2.70 18.16 -2.36
CA LEU A 282 2.18 17.26 -1.33
C LEU A 282 3.05 17.21 -0.08
N GLY A 283 4.34 17.56 -0.20
CA GLY A 283 5.33 17.43 0.87
C GLY A 283 5.51 15.98 1.31
N VAL A 284 5.64 15.08 0.35
CA VAL A 284 5.87 13.63 0.57
C VAL A 284 7.35 13.30 0.42
N ASN A 285 7.78 12.21 1.04
CA ASN A 285 9.13 11.65 0.95
C ASN A 285 9.13 10.18 0.50
N TYR A 286 7.97 9.66 0.10
CA TYR A 286 7.81 8.30 -0.38
C TYR A 286 6.88 8.25 -1.59
N LEU A 287 7.29 7.57 -2.65
CA LEU A 287 6.48 7.37 -3.84
C LEU A 287 6.15 5.87 -3.98
N LEU A 288 4.89 5.52 -3.80
CA LEU A 288 4.40 4.17 -4.12
C LEU A 288 3.97 4.14 -5.58
N THR A 289 4.53 3.21 -6.37
CA THR A 289 4.29 3.19 -7.80
C THR A 289 3.66 1.88 -8.26
N TYR A 290 2.60 1.98 -9.05
CA TYR A 290 2.20 0.91 -9.95
C TYR A 290 2.92 1.08 -11.29
N MET A 291 3.78 0.11 -11.65
CA MET A 291 4.56 0.14 -12.91
C MET A 291 4.27 -1.08 -13.81
N PHE A 292 3.47 -2.01 -13.35
CA PHE A 292 3.04 -3.19 -14.11
C PHE A 292 1.59 -3.51 -13.77
N LEU A 293 0.68 -3.22 -14.67
CA LEU A 293 -0.77 -3.42 -14.47
C LEU A 293 -1.53 -3.57 -15.79
N GLY A 294 -2.75 -4.06 -15.67
CA GLY A 294 -3.72 -4.13 -16.77
C GLY A 294 -3.22 -4.92 -17.96
N ALA A 295 -3.22 -4.29 -19.12
CA ALA A 295 -2.86 -4.91 -20.39
C ALA A 295 -1.37 -4.80 -20.77
N MET A 296 -0.51 -4.31 -19.86
CA MET A 296 0.93 -4.20 -20.16
C MET A 296 1.55 -5.57 -20.38
N SER A 297 2.42 -5.68 -21.39
CA SER A 297 3.34 -6.79 -21.52
C SER A 297 4.48 -6.69 -20.49
N LEU A 298 5.06 -7.83 -20.13
CA LEU A 298 6.23 -7.85 -19.26
C LEU A 298 7.41 -7.05 -19.85
N ALA A 299 7.58 -7.06 -21.17
CA ALA A 299 8.64 -6.30 -21.84
C ALA A 299 8.46 -4.79 -21.67
N GLU A 300 7.24 -4.26 -21.83
CA GLU A 300 6.91 -2.85 -21.60
C GLU A 300 7.14 -2.47 -20.13
N ALA A 301 6.71 -3.29 -19.19
CA ALA A 301 6.90 -3.05 -17.77
C ALA A 301 8.39 -3.03 -17.38
N LEU A 302 9.19 -3.98 -17.89
CA LEU A 302 10.64 -4.02 -17.64
C LEU A 302 11.39 -2.86 -18.28
N ARG A 303 10.99 -2.45 -19.49
CA ARG A 303 11.56 -1.25 -20.14
C ARG A 303 11.24 0.01 -19.35
N SER A 304 9.98 0.18 -18.94
CA SER A 304 9.54 1.31 -18.11
C SER A 304 10.29 1.36 -16.79
N LEU A 305 10.44 0.22 -16.09
CA LEU A 305 11.22 0.12 -14.86
C LEU A 305 12.71 0.47 -15.08
N ALA A 306 13.31 0.01 -16.18
CA ALA A 306 14.69 0.32 -16.50
C ALA A 306 14.90 1.83 -16.70
N LEU A 307 14.07 2.49 -17.51
CA LEU A 307 14.13 3.94 -17.72
C LEU A 307 13.88 4.71 -16.41
N PHE A 308 12.92 4.27 -15.61
CA PHE A 308 12.64 4.89 -14.32
C PHE A 308 13.84 4.81 -13.38
N SER A 309 14.45 3.64 -13.24
CA SER A 309 15.57 3.43 -12.32
C SER A 309 16.88 4.08 -12.76
N THR A 310 17.13 4.22 -14.08
CA THR A 310 18.39 4.78 -14.58
C THR A 310 18.33 6.27 -14.88
N GLU A 311 17.15 6.80 -15.24
CA GLU A 311 17.05 8.18 -15.72
C GLU A 311 16.13 9.09 -14.87
N VAL A 312 15.23 8.49 -14.07
CA VAL A 312 14.33 9.26 -13.19
C VAL A 312 14.82 9.23 -11.75
N MET A 313 14.92 8.04 -11.14
CA MET A 313 15.26 7.88 -9.71
C MET A 313 16.53 8.62 -9.29
N PRO A 314 17.69 8.50 -10.00
CA PRO A 314 18.93 9.15 -9.53
C PRO A 314 18.85 10.67 -9.52
N LYS A 315 17.92 11.25 -10.29
CA LYS A 315 17.73 12.70 -10.36
C LYS A 315 16.72 13.23 -9.33
N LEU A 316 16.08 12.34 -8.55
CA LEU A 316 15.16 12.69 -7.48
C LEU A 316 15.77 12.61 -6.07
N GLU A 317 16.99 12.07 -5.93
CA GLU A 317 17.67 11.87 -4.64
C GLU A 317 17.93 13.17 -3.84
N HIS A 318 17.82 14.32 -4.50
CA HIS A 318 18.00 15.63 -3.86
C HIS A 318 16.70 16.21 -3.27
N LEU A 319 15.56 15.57 -3.46
CA LEU A 319 14.25 15.99 -2.96
C LEU A 319 14.01 15.42 -1.54
#